data_79bcbe5d65e805d0b74861c4bc8c64f3
#
_entry.id   79bcbe5d65e805d0b74861c4bc8c64f3
#
_cell.length_a   1.000
_cell.length_b   1.000
_cell.length_c   1.000
_cell.angle_alpha   90.00
_cell.angle_beta   90.00
_cell.angle_gamma   90.00
#
_symmetry.space_group_name_H-M   'P 1'
#
loop_
_entity.id
_entity.type
_entity.pdbx_description
1 polymer ?
#
loop_
_entity_poly.entity_id
_entity_poly.type
_entity_poly.pdbx_seq_one_letter_code
_entity_poly.pdbx_strand_id
1 'polypeptide(L)'
;MMDRVRAVALGNSPADILLKNGRVVDVLTETIYEADVAIAEGVIAGVGSYDKAEKIIDLKGAYVVPGLINAHCHVESSMAVPEHYCAEELRWGVTTLITDPHEIANVAGAAGIHYMLEAGGQMPLNYYVNLPSCVPATRFEHSGCVMDARDMIKLVNEPGVLGMGEMMNVPGVIYNSAEVQKKLDLFQSLGRVIDGHAPCVRGKELAAYVASGIDTDHESISWEEAKEKLRNGLAVLVREGSASRNLTAILRGVIDEGVDVSSLAFCTDDKHLADIRREGTIRHCVQMAIELGMEPVRALRLATINDARIYGLRRVGAVAPGWQADLVVFDNLQSLTPQAVFHKGVDALKACEKITPVTPNASLQGSVKPAAFSADTFALSHFADDREYPVITMLPGEIFTEKSTIMGKDIASALEKGDVHLIAVLERHHGTGNVGLGLLRGYGLKDGAVATTVAHDSHNLIVIGTSPEAMNVAAKELVRVQGGYTLVKGTEVVDTLPLNICGLMSSAPAEELIGSLDEIAAKAHAQGVLDGIDPFISLSFMALPVIPKLRITDMGMFDTEKFEFIK
;
A
#
# COMPACT_ATOMS: atom_id res chain seq x y z
N MET A 1 -28.19 -24.71 -0.97
CA MET A 1 -27.81 -23.31 -1.36
C MET A 1 -28.54 -22.85 -2.62
N MET A 2 -28.18 -23.23 -3.85
CA MET A 2 -28.76 -22.66 -5.08
C MET A 2 -30.28 -22.90 -5.24
N ASP A 3 -30.85 -23.98 -4.69
CA ASP A 3 -32.30 -24.23 -4.73
C ASP A 3 -33.09 -23.24 -3.87
N ARG A 4 -32.56 -22.88 -2.69
CA ARG A 4 -33.16 -21.83 -1.84
C ARG A 4 -33.08 -20.46 -2.49
N VAL A 5 -31.94 -20.10 -3.06
CA VAL A 5 -31.75 -18.83 -3.79
C VAL A 5 -32.80 -18.70 -4.91
N ARG A 6 -32.98 -19.75 -5.71
CA ARG A 6 -34.02 -19.77 -6.77
C ARG A 6 -35.45 -19.66 -6.22
N ALA A 7 -35.72 -20.34 -5.11
CA ALA A 7 -37.06 -20.25 -4.48
C ALA A 7 -37.34 -18.83 -3.96
N VAL A 8 -36.33 -18.16 -3.40
CA VAL A 8 -36.44 -16.74 -2.99
C VAL A 8 -36.60 -15.84 -4.22
N ALA A 9 -35.81 -16.04 -5.27
CA ALA A 9 -35.92 -15.29 -6.52
C ALA A 9 -37.32 -15.34 -7.14
N LEU A 10 -37.98 -16.48 -7.02
CA LEU A 10 -39.36 -16.70 -7.49
C LEU A 10 -40.45 -16.22 -6.49
N GLY A 11 -40.08 -15.70 -5.32
CA GLY A 11 -41.02 -15.32 -4.26
C GLY A 11 -41.65 -16.48 -3.51
N ASN A 12 -41.20 -17.73 -3.74
CA ASN A 12 -41.73 -18.94 -3.14
C ASN A 12 -41.21 -19.21 -1.71
N SER A 13 -40.10 -18.57 -1.34
CA SER A 13 -39.49 -18.66 0.00
C SER A 13 -39.09 -17.26 0.50
N PRO A 14 -39.07 -17.02 1.83
CA PRO A 14 -38.58 -15.76 2.36
C PRO A 14 -37.09 -15.61 2.14
N ALA A 15 -36.63 -14.37 1.86
CA ALA A 15 -35.23 -14.00 1.87
C ALA A 15 -34.67 -13.98 3.31
N ASP A 16 -33.36 -14.11 3.45
CA ASP A 16 -32.70 -13.90 4.76
C ASP A 16 -32.79 -12.43 5.15
N ILE A 17 -32.49 -11.55 4.17
CA ILE A 17 -32.60 -10.10 4.30
C ILE A 17 -33.27 -9.54 3.05
N LEU A 18 -34.19 -8.60 3.25
CA LEU A 18 -34.78 -7.77 2.21
C LEU A 18 -34.43 -6.30 2.46
N LEU A 19 -33.63 -5.73 1.58
CA LEU A 19 -33.38 -4.29 1.51
C LEU A 19 -34.53 -3.69 0.69
N LYS A 20 -35.44 -2.99 1.37
CA LYS A 20 -36.70 -2.51 0.79
C LYS A 20 -36.67 -1.02 0.49
N ASN A 21 -37.39 -0.60 -0.55
CA ASN A 21 -37.52 0.81 -0.94
C ASN A 21 -36.17 1.50 -1.20
N GLY A 22 -35.22 0.81 -1.83
CA GLY A 22 -33.91 1.34 -2.20
C GLY A 22 -33.87 1.86 -3.62
N ARG A 23 -32.82 2.65 -3.93
CA ARG A 23 -32.41 3.00 -5.29
C ARG A 23 -31.18 2.18 -5.64
N VAL A 24 -31.36 1.22 -6.52
CA VAL A 24 -30.27 0.35 -6.97
C VAL A 24 -29.39 1.09 -7.98
N VAL A 25 -28.10 1.16 -7.70
CA VAL A 25 -27.09 1.66 -8.64
C VAL A 25 -26.63 0.49 -9.50
N ASP A 26 -27.11 0.46 -10.74
CA ASP A 26 -26.76 -0.57 -11.71
C ASP A 26 -25.51 -0.15 -12.51
N VAL A 27 -24.37 -0.66 -12.10
CA VAL A 27 -23.07 -0.43 -12.74
C VAL A 27 -22.90 -1.20 -14.06
N LEU A 28 -23.82 -2.13 -14.38
CA LEU A 28 -23.79 -2.90 -15.63
C LEU A 28 -24.45 -2.14 -16.79
N THR A 29 -25.50 -1.37 -16.49
CA THR A 29 -26.25 -0.57 -17.49
C THR A 29 -26.10 0.94 -17.31
N GLU A 30 -25.34 1.37 -16.32
CA GLU A 30 -25.10 2.78 -15.94
C GLU A 30 -26.41 3.52 -15.62
N THR A 31 -27.30 2.88 -14.87
CA THR A 31 -28.61 3.45 -14.50
C THR A 31 -28.87 3.37 -13.00
N ILE A 32 -29.82 4.18 -12.53
CA ILE A 32 -30.34 4.09 -11.15
C ILE A 32 -31.85 3.88 -11.24
N TYR A 33 -32.35 2.90 -10.50
CA TYR A 33 -33.79 2.61 -10.47
C TYR A 33 -34.26 2.15 -9.08
N GLU A 34 -35.53 2.35 -8.77
CA GLU A 34 -36.13 1.92 -7.52
C GLU A 34 -36.41 0.41 -7.55
N ALA A 35 -35.90 -0.32 -6.56
CA ALA A 35 -36.15 -1.75 -6.39
C ALA A 35 -35.80 -2.21 -4.97
N ASP A 36 -36.39 -3.33 -4.58
CA ASP A 36 -35.97 -4.09 -3.41
C ASP A 36 -34.83 -5.06 -3.80
N VAL A 37 -33.94 -5.36 -2.86
CA VAL A 37 -32.87 -6.35 -3.04
C VAL A 37 -33.10 -7.49 -2.04
N ALA A 38 -33.45 -8.67 -2.57
CA ALA A 38 -33.62 -9.89 -1.78
C ALA A 38 -32.32 -10.68 -1.70
N ILE A 39 -31.87 -11.00 -0.49
CA ILE A 39 -30.61 -11.70 -0.21
C ILE A 39 -30.91 -13.04 0.43
N ALA A 40 -30.26 -14.10 -0.05
CA ALA A 40 -30.34 -15.43 0.54
C ALA A 40 -29.02 -16.18 0.38
N GLU A 41 -28.58 -16.90 1.42
CA GLU A 41 -27.37 -17.72 1.39
C GLU A 41 -26.10 -16.93 0.96
N GLY A 42 -26.02 -15.68 1.34
CA GLY A 42 -24.88 -14.80 1.03
C GLY A 42 -24.84 -14.25 -0.40
N VAL A 43 -25.86 -14.48 -1.20
CA VAL A 43 -25.96 -13.97 -2.58
C VAL A 43 -27.25 -13.17 -2.77
N ILE A 44 -27.24 -12.28 -3.76
CA ILE A 44 -28.43 -11.57 -4.20
C ILE A 44 -29.34 -12.58 -4.92
N ALA A 45 -30.47 -12.88 -4.33
CA ALA A 45 -31.43 -13.78 -4.93
C ALA A 45 -32.23 -13.08 -6.04
N GLY A 46 -32.59 -11.81 -5.84
CA GLY A 46 -33.35 -11.04 -6.82
C GLY A 46 -33.31 -9.56 -6.54
N VAL A 47 -33.54 -8.78 -7.60
CA VAL A 47 -33.72 -7.32 -7.57
C VAL A 47 -35.06 -7.02 -8.23
N GLY A 48 -35.94 -6.31 -7.52
CA GLY A 48 -37.30 -6.05 -8.01
C GLY A 48 -38.30 -5.83 -6.86
N SER A 49 -39.50 -6.37 -6.96
CA SER A 49 -40.51 -6.24 -5.90
C SER A 49 -40.59 -7.54 -5.09
N TYR A 50 -40.27 -7.47 -3.81
CA TYR A 50 -40.30 -8.58 -2.86
C TYR A 50 -41.00 -8.17 -1.56
N ASP A 51 -41.65 -9.15 -0.88
CA ASP A 51 -42.44 -8.88 0.34
C ASP A 51 -42.16 -9.84 1.50
N LYS A 52 -41.39 -10.93 1.26
CA LYS A 52 -41.14 -11.97 2.25
C LYS A 52 -39.67 -12.07 2.60
N ALA A 53 -39.31 -11.83 3.86
CA ALA A 53 -37.99 -12.04 4.39
C ALA A 53 -38.03 -12.32 5.90
N GLU A 54 -36.95 -12.93 6.42
CA GLU A 54 -36.73 -13.08 7.86
C GLU A 54 -36.43 -11.73 8.49
N LYS A 55 -35.67 -10.86 7.78
CA LYS A 55 -35.36 -9.50 8.20
C LYS A 55 -35.63 -8.51 7.06
N ILE A 56 -36.44 -7.51 7.33
CA ILE A 56 -36.69 -6.39 6.39
C ILE A 56 -35.99 -5.14 6.89
N ILE A 57 -35.23 -4.48 6.01
CA ILE A 57 -34.57 -3.20 6.26
C ILE A 57 -35.15 -2.20 5.27
N ASP A 58 -35.91 -1.22 5.76
CA ASP A 58 -36.45 -0.13 4.94
C ASP A 58 -35.37 0.93 4.72
N LEU A 59 -34.94 1.08 3.49
CA LEU A 59 -33.88 2.00 3.08
C LEU A 59 -34.37 3.42 2.84
N LYS A 60 -35.68 3.66 2.80
CA LYS A 60 -36.30 5.00 2.66
C LYS A 60 -35.74 5.81 1.48
N GLY A 61 -35.44 5.15 0.38
CA GLY A 61 -34.89 5.76 -0.81
C GLY A 61 -33.36 5.94 -0.83
N ALA A 62 -32.62 5.37 0.11
CA ALA A 62 -31.16 5.31 0.07
C ALA A 62 -30.67 4.46 -1.10
N TYR A 63 -29.41 4.70 -1.49
CA TYR A 63 -28.79 4.03 -2.64
C TYR A 63 -28.16 2.71 -2.23
N VAL A 64 -28.44 1.65 -2.97
CA VAL A 64 -27.76 0.35 -2.85
C VAL A 64 -26.72 0.25 -3.94
N VAL A 65 -25.46 0.24 -3.53
CA VAL A 65 -24.27 0.22 -4.40
C VAL A 65 -23.54 -1.12 -4.18
N PRO A 66 -22.91 -1.70 -5.20
CA PRO A 66 -22.00 -2.83 -4.97
C PRO A 66 -20.91 -2.44 -3.95
N GLY A 67 -20.46 -3.39 -3.16
CA GLY A 67 -19.31 -3.17 -2.28
C GLY A 67 -18.08 -2.70 -3.05
N LEU A 68 -17.40 -1.70 -2.51
CA LEU A 68 -16.23 -1.08 -3.16
C LEU A 68 -15.05 -2.05 -3.14
N ILE A 69 -14.17 -1.92 -4.15
CA ILE A 69 -12.99 -2.76 -4.35
C ILE A 69 -11.76 -1.85 -4.38
N ASN A 70 -10.77 -2.13 -3.53
CA ASN A 70 -9.44 -1.52 -3.61
C ASN A 70 -8.55 -2.44 -4.45
N ALA A 71 -8.21 -2.01 -5.66
CA ALA A 71 -7.56 -2.84 -6.66
C ALA A 71 -6.08 -3.13 -6.37
N HIS A 72 -5.43 -2.28 -5.57
CA HIS A 72 -4.02 -2.44 -5.19
C HIS A 72 -3.72 -1.62 -3.94
N CYS A 73 -3.18 -2.26 -2.92
CA CYS A 73 -2.78 -1.59 -1.68
C CYS A 73 -1.71 -2.39 -0.91
N HIS A 74 -0.94 -1.66 -0.09
CA HIS A 74 0.01 -2.21 0.88
C HIS A 74 -0.55 -1.98 2.28
N VAL A 75 -1.00 -3.05 2.93
CA VAL A 75 -1.57 -2.96 4.30
C VAL A 75 -0.53 -2.44 5.28
N GLU A 76 0.70 -2.86 5.10
CA GLU A 76 1.85 -2.52 5.94
C GLU A 76 2.12 -1.01 6.00
N SER A 77 1.87 -0.28 4.91
CA SER A 77 2.03 1.18 4.85
C SER A 77 1.09 1.94 5.78
N SER A 78 0.03 1.28 6.25
CA SER A 78 -0.82 1.80 7.34
C SER A 78 -0.19 1.65 8.72
N MET A 79 0.83 0.80 8.87
CA MET A 79 1.47 0.34 10.10
C MET A 79 0.54 -0.42 11.05
N ALA A 80 -0.68 -0.72 10.62
CA ALA A 80 -1.64 -1.53 11.35
C ALA A 80 -1.64 -2.98 10.88
N VAL A 81 -1.98 -3.90 11.77
CA VAL A 81 -2.28 -5.29 11.38
C VAL A 81 -3.46 -5.36 10.42
N PRO A 82 -3.55 -6.41 9.57
CA PRO A 82 -4.62 -6.52 8.58
C PRO A 82 -6.03 -6.36 9.17
N GLU A 83 -6.27 -6.83 10.38
CA GLU A 83 -7.58 -6.73 11.01
C GLU A 83 -7.99 -5.28 11.27
N HIS A 84 -7.08 -4.43 11.71
CA HIS A 84 -7.37 -3.01 11.96
C HIS A 84 -7.47 -2.22 10.65
N TYR A 85 -6.60 -2.52 9.67
CA TYR A 85 -6.70 -1.95 8.33
C TYR A 85 -8.04 -2.28 7.67
N CYS A 86 -8.42 -3.56 7.63
CA CYS A 86 -9.68 -4.01 7.04
C CYS A 86 -10.91 -3.42 7.75
N ALA A 87 -10.85 -3.24 9.07
CA ALA A 87 -11.93 -2.60 9.82
C ALA A 87 -12.16 -1.14 9.38
N GLU A 88 -11.09 -0.38 9.13
CA GLU A 88 -11.20 0.98 8.61
C GLU A 88 -11.70 1.00 7.16
N GLU A 89 -11.25 0.09 6.32
CA GLU A 89 -11.74 -0.06 4.94
C GLU A 89 -13.24 -0.37 4.88
N LEU A 90 -13.70 -1.30 5.72
CA LEU A 90 -15.13 -1.65 5.83
C LEU A 90 -15.98 -0.45 6.25
N ARG A 91 -15.50 0.42 7.13
CA ARG A 91 -16.22 1.65 7.54
C ARG A 91 -16.55 2.54 6.33
N TRP A 92 -15.73 2.51 5.31
CA TRP A 92 -15.89 3.31 4.10
C TRP A 92 -16.49 2.54 2.92
N GLY A 93 -16.95 1.30 3.17
CA GLY A 93 -17.70 0.51 2.21
C GLY A 93 -16.84 -0.36 1.30
N VAL A 94 -15.55 -0.50 1.56
CA VAL A 94 -14.69 -1.43 0.83
C VAL A 94 -14.94 -2.83 1.36
N THR A 95 -15.39 -3.73 0.49
CA THR A 95 -15.69 -5.12 0.80
C THR A 95 -14.79 -6.11 0.07
N THR A 96 -13.86 -5.59 -0.73
CA THR A 96 -12.85 -6.39 -1.42
C THR A 96 -11.54 -5.64 -1.45
N LEU A 97 -10.47 -6.32 -1.02
CA LEU A 97 -9.10 -5.81 -1.04
C LEU A 97 -8.23 -6.74 -1.89
N ILE A 98 -7.38 -6.14 -2.72
CA ILE A 98 -6.32 -6.84 -3.45
C ILE A 98 -5.01 -6.23 -2.97
N THR A 99 -4.26 -7.00 -2.16
CA THR A 99 -3.07 -6.52 -1.47
C THR A 99 -1.81 -7.10 -2.09
N ASP A 100 -0.72 -6.34 -2.09
CA ASP A 100 0.62 -6.82 -2.40
C ASP A 100 1.49 -6.70 -1.14
N PRO A 101 1.67 -7.77 -0.36
CA PRO A 101 2.42 -7.74 0.89
C PRO A 101 3.92 -7.88 0.67
N HIS A 102 4.52 -7.11 -0.26
CA HIS A 102 5.95 -7.19 -0.54
C HIS A 102 6.80 -6.67 0.61
N GLU A 103 6.28 -5.76 1.41
CA GLU A 103 6.93 -5.19 2.58
C GLU A 103 7.27 -6.28 3.62
N ILE A 104 6.25 -6.98 4.11
CA ILE A 104 6.47 -8.07 5.06
C ILE A 104 7.20 -9.26 4.41
N ALA A 105 7.02 -9.47 3.11
CA ALA A 105 7.74 -10.52 2.38
C ALA A 105 9.25 -10.22 2.30
N ASN A 106 9.65 -8.97 2.18
CA ASN A 106 11.06 -8.56 2.26
C ASN A 106 11.68 -8.86 3.62
N VAL A 107 10.90 -8.84 4.70
CA VAL A 107 11.40 -9.14 6.06
C VAL A 107 11.32 -10.64 6.39
N ALA A 108 10.20 -11.30 6.08
CA ALA A 108 9.85 -12.63 6.59
C ALA A 108 9.47 -13.66 5.52
N GLY A 109 9.54 -13.30 4.24
CA GLY A 109 9.24 -14.19 3.11
C GLY A 109 7.85 -14.82 3.21
N ALA A 110 7.76 -16.12 2.93
CA ALA A 110 6.53 -16.88 2.97
C ALA A 110 5.80 -16.83 4.33
N ALA A 111 6.53 -16.72 5.44
CA ALA A 111 5.91 -16.63 6.77
C ALA A 111 5.12 -15.32 6.94
N GLY A 112 5.63 -14.22 6.39
CA GLY A 112 4.93 -12.94 6.34
C GLY A 112 3.67 -13.02 5.48
N ILE A 113 3.77 -13.60 4.28
CA ILE A 113 2.63 -13.78 3.37
C ILE A 113 1.53 -14.63 4.02
N HIS A 114 1.88 -15.74 4.67
CA HIS A 114 0.92 -16.58 5.38
C HIS A 114 0.22 -15.82 6.50
N TYR A 115 0.95 -14.99 7.26
CA TYR A 115 0.35 -14.13 8.29
C TYR A 115 -0.68 -13.16 7.69
N MET A 116 -0.35 -12.50 6.59
CA MET A 116 -1.27 -11.58 5.91
C MET A 116 -2.52 -12.28 5.39
N LEU A 117 -2.36 -13.49 4.81
CA LEU A 117 -3.48 -14.32 4.34
C LEU A 117 -4.37 -14.79 5.49
N GLU A 118 -3.79 -15.21 6.63
CA GLU A 118 -4.53 -15.66 7.81
C GLU A 118 -5.28 -14.49 8.46
N ALA A 119 -4.59 -13.40 8.73
CA ALA A 119 -5.14 -12.23 9.42
C ALA A 119 -6.23 -11.52 8.58
N GLY A 120 -5.95 -11.26 7.31
CA GLY A 120 -6.92 -10.64 6.40
C GLY A 120 -8.07 -11.58 6.04
N GLY A 121 -7.79 -12.88 5.89
CA GLY A 121 -8.77 -13.89 5.48
C GLY A 121 -9.89 -14.17 6.50
N GLN A 122 -9.70 -13.82 7.77
CA GLN A 122 -10.76 -13.92 8.78
C GLN A 122 -11.72 -12.74 8.79
N MET A 123 -11.37 -11.64 8.09
CA MET A 123 -12.17 -10.42 8.08
C MET A 123 -13.44 -10.58 7.23
N PRO A 124 -14.54 -9.89 7.58
CA PRO A 124 -15.79 -9.98 6.84
C PRO A 124 -15.76 -9.13 5.55
N LEU A 125 -14.78 -9.42 4.70
CA LEU A 125 -14.58 -8.89 3.35
C LEU A 125 -13.85 -9.93 2.48
N ASN A 126 -13.74 -9.71 1.18
CA ASN A 126 -12.89 -10.52 0.32
C ASN A 126 -11.46 -9.99 0.42
N TYR A 127 -10.55 -10.77 0.97
CA TYR A 127 -9.14 -10.43 1.09
C TYR A 127 -8.32 -11.27 0.13
N TYR A 128 -7.68 -10.63 -0.80
CA TYR A 128 -6.82 -11.27 -1.80
C TYR A 128 -5.40 -10.77 -1.69
N VAL A 129 -4.46 -11.66 -1.96
CA VAL A 129 -3.02 -11.38 -2.01
C VAL A 129 -2.51 -11.64 -3.41
N ASN A 130 -1.86 -10.64 -4.01
CA ASN A 130 -0.98 -10.83 -5.13
C ASN A 130 0.42 -11.16 -4.60
N LEU A 131 1.04 -12.25 -5.08
CA LEU A 131 2.35 -12.68 -4.59
C LEU A 131 3.44 -11.70 -5.03
N PRO A 132 4.23 -11.16 -4.09
CA PRO A 132 5.25 -10.18 -4.38
C PRO A 132 6.25 -10.64 -5.45
N SER A 133 6.44 -9.84 -6.48
CA SER A 133 7.30 -10.17 -7.62
C SER A 133 8.77 -9.85 -7.38
N CYS A 134 9.04 -8.81 -6.58
CA CYS A 134 10.36 -8.22 -6.39
C CYS A 134 10.76 -8.21 -4.91
N VAL A 135 11.32 -9.32 -4.43
CA VAL A 135 11.81 -9.50 -3.06
C VAL A 135 13.23 -10.04 -3.12
N PRO A 136 14.26 -9.20 -2.88
CA PRO A 136 14.22 -7.73 -2.76
C PRO A 136 13.94 -7.03 -4.11
N ALA A 137 13.67 -5.71 -4.05
CA ALA A 137 13.46 -4.89 -5.24
C ALA A 137 14.70 -4.89 -6.15
N THR A 138 15.89 -4.81 -5.57
CA THR A 138 17.17 -4.83 -6.29
C THR A 138 18.22 -5.74 -5.63
N ARG A 139 19.31 -6.00 -6.35
CA ARG A 139 20.50 -6.70 -5.81
C ARG A 139 21.45 -5.78 -5.03
N PHE A 140 21.12 -4.51 -4.88
CA PHE A 140 21.97 -3.49 -4.27
C PHE A 140 21.59 -3.21 -2.81
N GLU A 141 20.88 -4.12 -2.20
CA GLU A 141 20.42 -4.10 -0.82
C GLU A 141 20.25 -5.53 -0.30
N HIS A 142 20.33 -5.71 1.01
CA HIS A 142 19.99 -6.99 1.63
C HIS A 142 18.61 -6.91 2.26
N SER A 143 17.77 -7.88 1.95
CA SER A 143 16.46 -8.08 2.57
C SER A 143 16.47 -9.31 3.48
N GLY A 144 15.44 -9.48 4.30
CA GLY A 144 15.29 -10.66 5.15
C GLY A 144 15.01 -11.95 4.38
N CYS A 145 14.52 -11.83 3.13
CA CYS A 145 14.22 -12.96 2.28
C CYS A 145 14.51 -12.63 0.80
N VAL A 146 14.82 -13.67 0.03
CA VAL A 146 14.84 -13.60 -1.43
C VAL A 146 13.79 -14.57 -1.96
N MET A 147 12.80 -14.08 -2.70
CA MET A 147 11.72 -14.89 -3.28
C MET A 147 11.94 -15.12 -4.77
N ASP A 148 12.17 -16.35 -5.16
CA ASP A 148 12.25 -16.76 -6.56
C ASP A 148 10.94 -17.46 -7.03
N ALA A 149 10.89 -17.84 -8.31
CA ALA A 149 9.72 -18.52 -8.86
C ALA A 149 9.40 -19.87 -8.15
N ARG A 150 10.41 -20.54 -7.57
CA ARG A 150 10.19 -21.81 -6.82
C ARG A 150 9.46 -21.58 -5.50
N ASP A 151 9.68 -20.44 -4.87
CA ASP A 151 8.96 -20.07 -3.67
C ASP A 151 7.52 -19.67 -3.99
N MET A 152 7.32 -18.92 -5.09
CA MET A 152 5.98 -18.56 -5.57
C MET A 152 5.14 -19.79 -5.94
N ILE A 153 5.74 -20.84 -6.56
CA ILE A 153 5.06 -22.11 -6.87
C ILE A 153 4.46 -22.76 -5.61
N LYS A 154 5.11 -22.62 -4.46
CA LYS A 154 4.60 -23.21 -3.21
C LYS A 154 3.38 -22.45 -2.66
N LEU A 155 3.30 -21.15 -2.94
CA LEU A 155 2.28 -20.24 -2.41
C LEU A 155 1.13 -19.99 -3.38
N VAL A 156 1.35 -20.14 -4.69
CA VAL A 156 0.41 -19.70 -5.73
C VAL A 156 -0.99 -20.32 -5.61
N ASN A 157 -1.13 -21.49 -5.01
CA ASN A 157 -2.41 -22.17 -4.82
C ASN A 157 -2.99 -22.02 -3.40
N GLU A 158 -2.38 -21.23 -2.53
CA GLU A 158 -2.95 -20.92 -1.22
C GLU A 158 -4.30 -20.18 -1.38
N PRO A 159 -5.28 -20.49 -0.54
CA PRO A 159 -6.54 -19.75 -0.54
C PRO A 159 -6.31 -18.26 -0.32
N GLY A 160 -6.90 -17.42 -1.15
CA GLY A 160 -6.72 -15.96 -1.09
C GLY A 160 -5.63 -15.44 -2.02
N VAL A 161 -4.75 -16.27 -2.57
CA VAL A 161 -3.76 -15.84 -3.56
C VAL A 161 -4.43 -15.67 -4.92
N LEU A 162 -4.38 -14.44 -5.46
CA LEU A 162 -5.09 -14.06 -6.68
C LEU A 162 -4.16 -14.01 -7.90
N GLY A 163 -3.08 -13.26 -7.84
CA GLY A 163 -2.18 -12.98 -8.94
C GLY A 163 -0.73 -12.79 -8.50
N MET A 164 0.05 -12.18 -9.37
CA MET A 164 1.39 -11.70 -9.06
C MET A 164 1.34 -10.19 -8.75
N GLY A 165 2.00 -9.79 -7.68
CA GLY A 165 2.17 -8.41 -7.27
C GLY A 165 3.03 -7.61 -8.25
N GLU A 166 3.13 -6.34 -7.98
CA GLU A 166 3.71 -5.35 -8.87
C GLU A 166 5.12 -5.71 -9.38
N MET A 167 5.27 -5.73 -10.69
CA MET A 167 6.55 -6.03 -11.35
C MET A 167 7.39 -4.76 -11.50
N MET A 168 8.10 -4.41 -10.43
CA MET A 168 8.98 -3.22 -10.37
C MET A 168 10.25 -3.36 -11.21
N ASN A 169 10.70 -4.58 -11.52
CA ASN A 169 11.93 -4.80 -12.26
C ASN A 169 11.71 -4.65 -13.78
N VAL A 170 11.35 -3.44 -14.21
CA VAL A 170 11.12 -3.10 -15.62
C VAL A 170 12.31 -3.49 -16.53
N PRO A 171 13.59 -3.18 -16.18
CA PRO A 171 14.71 -3.63 -16.99
C PRO A 171 14.80 -5.15 -17.10
N GLY A 172 14.51 -5.88 -16.01
CA GLY A 172 14.49 -7.35 -16.01
C GLY A 172 13.44 -7.94 -16.93
N VAL A 173 12.27 -7.28 -17.05
CA VAL A 173 11.22 -7.63 -18.02
C VAL A 173 11.68 -7.34 -19.44
N ILE A 174 12.08 -6.11 -19.73
CA ILE A 174 12.41 -5.64 -21.10
C ILE A 174 13.61 -6.39 -21.68
N TYR A 175 14.63 -6.64 -20.85
CA TYR A 175 15.86 -7.33 -21.27
C TYR A 175 15.85 -8.83 -20.99
N ASN A 176 14.68 -9.40 -20.68
CA ASN A 176 14.45 -10.83 -20.54
C ASN A 176 15.37 -11.51 -19.51
N SER A 177 15.41 -10.96 -18.29
CA SER A 177 16.11 -11.58 -17.16
C SER A 177 15.52 -12.97 -16.87
N ALA A 178 16.35 -13.99 -16.78
CA ALA A 178 15.92 -15.38 -16.60
C ALA A 178 15.06 -15.58 -15.32
N GLU A 179 15.35 -14.86 -14.24
CA GLU A 179 14.57 -14.98 -13.01
C GLU A 179 13.21 -14.27 -13.11
N VAL A 180 13.17 -13.11 -13.76
CA VAL A 180 11.91 -12.40 -14.04
C VAL A 180 11.03 -13.23 -14.95
N GLN A 181 11.61 -13.77 -16.05
CA GLN A 181 10.85 -14.57 -17.00
C GLN A 181 10.20 -15.81 -16.37
N LYS A 182 10.91 -16.52 -15.47
CA LYS A 182 10.33 -17.67 -14.76
C LYS A 182 9.10 -17.31 -13.92
N LYS A 183 9.09 -16.11 -13.32
CA LYS A 183 7.94 -15.61 -12.55
C LYS A 183 6.77 -15.28 -13.49
N LEU A 184 7.04 -14.56 -14.58
CA LEU A 184 6.03 -14.23 -15.60
C LEU A 184 5.41 -15.51 -16.19
N ASP A 185 6.25 -16.46 -16.65
CA ASP A 185 5.81 -17.74 -17.23
C ASP A 185 4.90 -18.53 -16.27
N LEU A 186 5.21 -18.51 -14.96
CA LEU A 186 4.39 -19.17 -13.94
C LEU A 186 2.97 -18.61 -13.93
N PHE A 187 2.80 -17.30 -13.77
CA PHE A 187 1.47 -16.70 -13.64
C PHE A 187 0.69 -16.68 -14.95
N GLN A 188 1.37 -16.49 -16.08
CA GLN A 188 0.77 -16.63 -17.41
C GLN A 188 0.25 -18.05 -17.66
N SER A 189 1.03 -19.09 -17.29
CA SER A 189 0.61 -20.47 -17.44
C SER A 189 -0.64 -20.82 -16.62
N LEU A 190 -0.88 -20.10 -15.53
CA LEU A 190 -2.04 -20.23 -14.67
C LEU A 190 -3.22 -19.34 -15.07
N GLY A 191 -3.02 -18.44 -16.05
CA GLY A 191 -4.00 -17.44 -16.47
C GLY A 191 -4.37 -16.47 -15.35
N ARG A 192 -3.41 -16.10 -14.49
CA ARG A 192 -3.58 -15.16 -13.39
C ARG A 192 -3.03 -13.80 -13.75
N VAL A 193 -3.63 -12.76 -13.19
CA VAL A 193 -3.25 -11.37 -13.40
C VAL A 193 -1.82 -11.13 -12.90
N ILE A 194 -1.09 -10.33 -13.64
CA ILE A 194 0.26 -9.86 -13.31
C ILE A 194 0.21 -8.35 -13.19
N ASP A 195 0.34 -7.84 -11.97
CA ASP A 195 0.37 -6.40 -11.74
C ASP A 195 1.71 -5.81 -12.19
N GLY A 196 1.63 -4.60 -12.73
CA GLY A 196 2.78 -3.84 -13.18
C GLY A 196 3.05 -2.62 -12.31
N HIS A 197 4.29 -2.15 -12.42
CA HIS A 197 4.83 -0.95 -11.80
C HIS A 197 5.82 -0.32 -12.78
N ALA A 198 5.35 0.60 -13.60
CA ALA A 198 6.12 1.10 -14.74
C ALA A 198 6.10 2.64 -14.82
N PRO A 199 6.69 3.34 -13.80
CA PRO A 199 6.75 4.80 -13.80
C PRO A 199 7.54 5.32 -14.99
N CYS A 200 6.97 6.26 -15.75
CA CYS A 200 7.61 6.91 -16.89
C CYS A 200 8.04 5.99 -18.05
N VAL A 201 7.64 4.73 -18.07
CA VAL A 201 7.95 3.79 -19.16
C VAL A 201 7.07 4.11 -20.38
N ARG A 202 7.68 4.37 -21.53
CA ARG A 202 7.01 4.88 -22.74
C ARG A 202 7.49 4.17 -24.02
N GLY A 203 6.73 4.33 -25.08
CA GLY A 203 7.12 3.93 -26.43
C GLY A 203 7.44 2.44 -26.58
N LYS A 204 8.62 2.12 -27.12
CA LYS A 204 9.03 0.72 -27.37
C LYS A 204 9.29 -0.07 -26.09
N GLU A 205 9.75 0.59 -25.03
CA GLU A 205 9.97 -0.05 -23.73
C GLU A 205 8.64 -0.43 -23.10
N LEU A 206 7.65 0.45 -23.16
CA LEU A 206 6.29 0.13 -22.73
C LEU A 206 5.70 -1.03 -23.54
N ALA A 207 5.84 -1.00 -24.86
CA ALA A 207 5.36 -2.11 -25.70
C ALA A 207 6.04 -3.45 -25.36
N ALA A 208 7.35 -3.45 -25.06
CA ALA A 208 8.06 -4.65 -24.63
C ALA A 208 7.59 -5.14 -23.26
N TYR A 209 7.37 -4.22 -22.32
CA TYR A 209 6.85 -4.50 -20.98
C TYR A 209 5.47 -5.17 -21.05
N VAL A 210 4.53 -4.57 -21.78
CA VAL A 210 3.18 -5.13 -22.00
C VAL A 210 3.21 -6.46 -22.74
N ALA A 211 4.02 -6.57 -23.80
CA ALA A 211 4.16 -7.81 -24.57
C ALA A 211 4.73 -8.97 -23.75
N SER A 212 5.34 -8.68 -22.60
CA SER A 212 5.79 -9.70 -21.64
C SER A 212 4.66 -10.23 -20.74
N GLY A 213 3.40 -9.77 -20.95
CA GLY A 213 2.21 -10.29 -20.28
C GLY A 213 1.86 -9.59 -18.97
N ILE A 214 2.30 -8.35 -18.78
CA ILE A 214 1.86 -7.49 -17.69
C ILE A 214 0.45 -6.98 -18.02
N ASP A 215 -0.46 -6.99 -17.04
CA ASP A 215 -1.89 -6.70 -17.24
C ASP A 215 -2.29 -5.30 -16.75
N THR A 216 -1.63 -4.78 -15.71
CA THR A 216 -2.02 -3.52 -15.04
C THR A 216 -0.84 -2.55 -14.88
N ASP A 217 -1.13 -1.31 -14.49
CA ASP A 217 -0.16 -0.35 -13.98
C ASP A 217 -0.86 0.69 -13.10
N HIS A 218 -0.23 1.07 -11.98
CA HIS A 218 -0.73 2.10 -11.06
C HIS A 218 0.20 3.33 -10.95
N GLU A 219 1.34 3.34 -11.65
CA GLU A 219 2.39 4.36 -11.56
C GLU A 219 2.21 5.57 -12.48
N SER A 220 1.10 5.65 -13.21
CA SER A 220 0.84 6.78 -14.09
C SER A 220 0.61 8.07 -13.29
N ILE A 221 1.37 9.12 -13.60
CA ILE A 221 1.28 10.44 -12.92
C ILE A 221 0.57 11.51 -13.77
N SER A 222 0.29 11.23 -15.03
CA SER A 222 -0.39 12.14 -15.96
C SER A 222 -1.36 11.41 -16.87
N TRP A 223 -2.31 12.17 -17.44
CA TRP A 223 -3.23 11.61 -18.42
C TRP A 223 -2.54 11.08 -19.67
N GLU A 224 -1.52 11.79 -20.16
CA GLU A 224 -0.76 11.38 -21.35
C GLU A 224 -0.08 10.03 -21.15
N GLU A 225 0.43 9.79 -19.95
CA GLU A 225 1.05 8.49 -19.58
C GLU A 225 -0.02 7.40 -19.48
N ALA A 226 -1.06 7.63 -18.70
CA ALA A 226 -2.16 6.69 -18.54
C ALA A 226 -2.81 6.33 -19.88
N LYS A 227 -3.03 7.32 -20.74
CA LYS A 227 -3.60 7.14 -22.09
C LYS A 227 -2.72 6.27 -22.98
N GLU A 228 -1.39 6.42 -22.91
CA GLU A 228 -0.48 5.58 -23.67
C GLU A 228 -0.51 4.14 -23.19
N LYS A 229 -0.55 3.91 -21.86
CA LYS A 229 -0.68 2.58 -21.26
C LYS A 229 -2.00 1.90 -21.66
N LEU A 230 -3.12 2.60 -21.56
CA LEU A 230 -4.43 2.12 -22.04
C LEU A 230 -4.41 1.73 -23.54
N ARG A 231 -3.77 2.55 -24.39
CA ARG A 231 -3.63 2.24 -25.83
C ARG A 231 -2.77 1.01 -26.12
N ASN A 232 -1.86 0.66 -25.21
CA ASN A 232 -1.07 -0.56 -25.30
C ASN A 232 -1.78 -1.75 -24.64
N GLY A 233 -3.00 -1.59 -24.10
CA GLY A 233 -3.80 -2.68 -23.56
C GLY A 233 -3.65 -2.93 -22.06
N LEU A 234 -2.85 -2.12 -21.34
CA LEU A 234 -2.79 -2.18 -19.89
C LEU A 234 -4.10 -1.65 -19.28
N ALA A 235 -4.56 -2.26 -18.21
CA ALA A 235 -5.49 -1.61 -17.29
C ALA A 235 -4.73 -0.59 -16.44
N VAL A 236 -5.30 0.59 -16.24
CA VAL A 236 -4.70 1.63 -15.40
C VAL A 236 -5.46 1.73 -14.08
N LEU A 237 -4.76 1.44 -13.00
CA LEU A 237 -5.26 1.63 -11.64
C LEU A 237 -4.90 3.05 -11.22
N VAL A 238 -5.93 3.89 -11.10
CA VAL A 238 -5.76 5.32 -10.77
C VAL A 238 -5.59 5.44 -9.27
N ARG A 239 -4.39 5.83 -8.86
CA ARG A 239 -3.97 5.82 -7.47
C ARG A 239 -4.25 7.13 -6.74
N GLU A 240 -4.74 7.01 -5.46
CA GLU A 240 -4.92 8.13 -4.53
C GLU A 240 -4.53 7.69 -3.12
N GLY A 241 -3.23 7.64 -2.88
CA GLY A 241 -2.61 7.23 -1.62
C GLY A 241 -2.39 8.37 -0.63
N SER A 242 -1.42 8.23 0.25
CA SER A 242 -0.93 9.30 1.13
C SER A 242 0.22 10.08 0.50
N ALA A 243 1.20 9.38 -0.06
CA ALA A 243 2.37 9.99 -0.70
C ALA A 243 2.15 10.31 -2.18
N SER A 244 1.40 9.47 -2.88
CA SER A 244 1.18 9.56 -4.34
C SER A 244 -0.29 9.80 -4.65
N ARG A 245 -0.61 11.02 -5.13
CA ARG A 245 -1.98 11.48 -5.37
C ARG A 245 -2.13 11.91 -6.83
N ASN A 246 -2.44 10.96 -7.70
CA ASN A 246 -2.44 11.17 -9.14
C ASN A 246 -3.85 11.22 -9.78
N LEU A 247 -4.91 10.95 -8.99
CA LEU A 247 -6.28 10.81 -9.47
C LEU A 247 -6.75 12.05 -10.27
N THR A 248 -6.58 13.25 -9.73
CA THR A 248 -7.02 14.48 -10.39
C THR A 248 -6.34 14.70 -11.73
N ALA A 249 -5.03 14.44 -11.82
CA ALA A 249 -4.26 14.63 -13.04
C ALA A 249 -4.71 13.69 -14.17
N ILE A 250 -5.10 12.46 -13.82
CA ILE A 250 -5.56 11.46 -14.79
C ILE A 250 -7.03 11.69 -15.16
N LEU A 251 -7.92 11.83 -14.16
CA LEU A 251 -9.36 11.89 -14.43
C LEU A 251 -9.82 13.13 -15.17
N ARG A 252 -9.13 14.28 -15.05
CA ARG A 252 -9.44 15.45 -15.88
C ARG A 252 -9.37 15.10 -17.36
N GLY A 253 -8.30 14.45 -17.80
CA GLY A 253 -8.17 14.03 -19.19
C GLY A 253 -9.18 12.96 -19.61
N VAL A 254 -9.52 12.03 -18.72
CA VAL A 254 -10.58 11.03 -18.95
C VAL A 254 -11.93 11.69 -19.20
N ILE A 255 -12.28 12.71 -18.39
CA ILE A 255 -13.56 13.44 -18.48
C ILE A 255 -13.57 14.32 -19.72
N ASP A 256 -12.52 15.12 -19.93
CA ASP A 256 -12.44 16.08 -21.05
C ASP A 256 -12.48 15.40 -22.42
N GLU A 257 -11.85 14.23 -22.56
CA GLU A 257 -11.83 13.47 -23.81
C GLU A 257 -13.01 12.48 -23.95
N GLY A 258 -13.77 12.23 -22.90
CA GLY A 258 -14.93 11.32 -22.91
C GLY A 258 -14.58 9.87 -23.25
N VAL A 259 -13.39 9.40 -22.85
CA VAL A 259 -12.89 8.05 -23.18
C VAL A 259 -13.65 6.97 -22.42
N ASP A 260 -13.64 5.74 -22.96
CA ASP A 260 -14.15 4.56 -22.25
C ASP A 260 -13.32 4.29 -20.99
N VAL A 261 -14.02 4.01 -19.88
CA VAL A 261 -13.40 3.76 -18.57
C VAL A 261 -13.30 2.28 -18.23
N SER A 262 -13.62 1.37 -19.13
CA SER A 262 -13.71 -0.07 -18.83
C SER A 262 -12.39 -0.72 -18.38
N SER A 263 -11.25 -0.12 -18.75
CA SER A 263 -9.91 -0.52 -18.34
C SER A 263 -9.29 0.43 -17.30
N LEU A 264 -10.12 1.23 -16.62
CA LEU A 264 -9.72 2.06 -15.50
C LEU A 264 -10.35 1.53 -14.21
N ALA A 265 -9.59 1.55 -13.13
CA ALA A 265 -10.04 1.20 -11.78
C ALA A 265 -9.38 2.13 -10.77
N PHE A 266 -9.84 2.13 -9.52
CA PHE A 266 -9.22 2.89 -8.44
C PHE A 266 -8.39 2.00 -7.54
N CYS A 267 -7.29 2.56 -7.02
CA CYS A 267 -6.49 1.95 -5.99
C CYS A 267 -5.95 3.01 -5.01
N THR A 268 -5.36 2.56 -3.92
CA THR A 268 -4.72 3.47 -2.97
C THR A 268 -3.20 3.42 -3.04
N ASP A 269 -2.63 2.27 -3.34
CA ASP A 269 -1.21 2.04 -3.13
C ASP A 269 -0.86 2.26 -1.63
N ASP A 270 0.18 3.00 -1.29
CA ASP A 270 0.54 3.37 0.08
C ASP A 270 -0.43 4.38 0.69
N LYS A 271 -1.17 3.97 1.72
CA LYS A 271 -2.07 4.89 2.44
C LYS A 271 -1.99 4.71 3.94
N HIS A 272 -1.73 5.82 4.64
CA HIS A 272 -1.60 5.84 6.09
C HIS A 272 -2.94 5.65 6.80
N LEU A 273 -2.91 4.99 7.95
CA LEU A 273 -4.13 4.70 8.72
C LEU A 273 -4.92 5.96 9.09
N ALA A 274 -4.22 7.06 9.42
CA ALA A 274 -4.84 8.35 9.73
C ALA A 274 -5.62 8.92 8.54
N ASP A 275 -5.08 8.81 7.32
CA ASP A 275 -5.75 9.25 6.09
C ASP A 275 -6.95 8.36 5.78
N ILE A 276 -6.82 7.04 5.94
CA ILE A 276 -7.94 6.10 5.78
C ILE A 276 -9.08 6.47 6.74
N ARG A 277 -8.76 6.72 8.02
CA ARG A 277 -9.75 7.13 9.03
C ARG A 277 -10.43 8.44 8.67
N ARG A 278 -9.71 9.43 8.17
CA ARG A 278 -10.19 10.78 7.90
C ARG A 278 -11.05 10.87 6.64
N GLU A 279 -10.60 10.27 5.55
CA GLU A 279 -11.18 10.48 4.21
C GLU A 279 -11.68 9.19 3.55
N GLY A 280 -11.29 8.03 4.04
CA GLY A 280 -11.50 6.75 3.39
C GLY A 280 -10.47 6.48 2.30
N THR A 281 -10.73 5.42 1.54
CA THR A 281 -9.87 4.97 0.43
C THR A 281 -10.62 5.11 -0.90
N ILE A 282 -11.18 4.03 -1.41
CA ILE A 282 -11.88 4.00 -2.71
C ILE A 282 -13.12 4.89 -2.71
N ARG A 283 -13.82 4.99 -1.59
CA ARG A 283 -14.93 5.96 -1.42
C ARG A 283 -14.46 7.40 -1.67
N HIS A 284 -13.26 7.77 -1.20
CA HIS A 284 -12.65 9.08 -1.46
C HIS A 284 -12.36 9.27 -2.95
N CYS A 285 -11.79 8.27 -3.62
CA CYS A 285 -11.57 8.30 -5.07
C CYS A 285 -12.87 8.55 -5.86
N VAL A 286 -13.95 7.84 -5.51
CA VAL A 286 -15.26 8.03 -6.13
C VAL A 286 -15.78 9.44 -5.90
N GLN A 287 -15.67 9.96 -4.67
CA GLN A 287 -16.11 11.32 -4.35
C GLN A 287 -15.35 12.36 -5.15
N MET A 288 -14.02 12.27 -5.22
CA MET A 288 -13.18 13.16 -6.02
C MET A 288 -13.54 13.10 -7.51
N ALA A 289 -13.80 11.91 -8.05
CA ALA A 289 -14.21 11.74 -9.44
C ALA A 289 -15.54 12.48 -9.75
N ILE A 290 -16.52 12.38 -8.84
CA ILE A 290 -17.80 13.08 -8.95
C ILE A 290 -17.60 14.60 -8.83
N GLU A 291 -16.77 15.06 -7.91
CA GLU A 291 -16.45 16.49 -7.75
C GLU A 291 -15.74 17.08 -8.98
N LEU A 292 -14.96 16.26 -9.71
CA LEU A 292 -14.34 16.63 -10.99
C LEU A 292 -15.34 16.65 -12.16
N GLY A 293 -16.57 16.18 -11.95
CA GLY A 293 -17.65 16.19 -12.95
C GLY A 293 -17.92 14.85 -13.63
N MET A 294 -17.35 13.74 -13.11
CA MET A 294 -17.71 12.40 -13.60
C MET A 294 -19.12 12.03 -13.13
N GLU A 295 -19.89 11.38 -14.00
CA GLU A 295 -21.22 10.88 -13.64
C GLU A 295 -21.10 9.84 -12.51
N PRO A 296 -21.93 9.90 -11.43
CA PRO A 296 -21.76 9.07 -10.24
C PRO A 296 -21.72 7.56 -10.49
N VAL A 297 -22.60 7.03 -11.37
CA VAL A 297 -22.60 5.59 -11.66
C VAL A 297 -21.32 5.20 -12.38
N ARG A 298 -20.82 6.06 -13.25
CA ARG A 298 -19.57 5.86 -13.98
C ARG A 298 -18.36 5.88 -13.04
N ALA A 299 -18.33 6.79 -12.05
CA ALA A 299 -17.30 6.79 -11.00
C ALA A 299 -17.34 5.51 -10.15
N LEU A 300 -18.54 5.04 -9.80
CA LEU A 300 -18.73 3.80 -9.05
C LEU A 300 -18.32 2.55 -9.83
N ARG A 301 -18.35 2.58 -11.17
CA ARG A 301 -17.82 1.47 -11.98
C ARG A 301 -16.32 1.27 -11.80
N LEU A 302 -15.56 2.38 -11.68
CA LEU A 302 -14.11 2.34 -11.45
C LEU A 302 -13.74 1.83 -10.05
N ALA A 303 -14.73 1.75 -9.15
CA ALA A 303 -14.58 1.31 -7.77
C ALA A 303 -15.18 -0.08 -7.52
N THR A 304 -15.69 -0.77 -8.54
CA THR A 304 -16.49 -1.98 -8.37
C THR A 304 -16.30 -2.97 -9.52
N ILE A 305 -17.14 -2.88 -10.56
CA ILE A 305 -17.20 -3.88 -11.64
C ILE A 305 -15.95 -3.89 -12.53
N ASN A 306 -15.27 -2.75 -12.67
CA ASN A 306 -14.05 -2.67 -13.48
C ASN A 306 -12.93 -3.43 -12.79
N ASP A 307 -12.71 -3.19 -11.48
CA ASP A 307 -11.74 -3.93 -10.66
C ASP A 307 -12.00 -5.43 -10.73
N ALA A 308 -13.28 -5.82 -10.52
CA ALA A 308 -13.67 -7.22 -10.57
C ALA A 308 -13.37 -7.87 -11.94
N ARG A 309 -13.54 -7.14 -13.04
CA ARG A 309 -13.22 -7.63 -14.39
C ARG A 309 -11.73 -7.72 -14.66
N ILE A 310 -10.95 -6.71 -14.25
CA ILE A 310 -9.50 -6.68 -14.40
C ILE A 310 -8.89 -7.89 -13.70
N TYR A 311 -9.31 -8.17 -12.48
CA TYR A 311 -8.78 -9.27 -11.68
C TYR A 311 -9.53 -10.60 -11.83
N GLY A 312 -10.49 -10.68 -12.75
CA GLY A 312 -11.23 -11.91 -13.02
C GLY A 312 -12.12 -12.40 -11.86
N LEU A 313 -12.52 -11.50 -10.94
CA LEU A 313 -13.39 -11.81 -9.81
C LEU A 313 -14.82 -12.06 -10.32
N ARG A 314 -15.26 -13.30 -10.20
CA ARG A 314 -16.56 -13.70 -10.75
C ARG A 314 -17.70 -13.39 -9.78
N ARG A 315 -18.73 -12.67 -10.27
CA ARG A 315 -19.95 -12.34 -9.51
C ARG A 315 -19.68 -11.46 -8.26
N VAL A 316 -18.72 -10.57 -8.35
CA VAL A 316 -18.40 -9.51 -7.41
C VAL A 316 -18.48 -8.17 -8.13
N GLY A 317 -18.85 -7.09 -7.46
CA GLY A 317 -18.84 -5.73 -7.99
C GLY A 317 -20.09 -5.30 -8.76
N ALA A 318 -21.23 -6.00 -8.63
CA ALA A 318 -22.51 -5.55 -9.17
C ALA A 318 -23.70 -6.01 -8.31
N VAL A 319 -24.82 -5.27 -8.37
CA VAL A 319 -26.08 -5.63 -7.73
C VAL A 319 -26.93 -6.41 -8.73
N ALA A 320 -26.76 -7.73 -8.78
CA ALA A 320 -27.45 -8.57 -9.75
C ALA A 320 -27.77 -9.97 -9.19
N PRO A 321 -28.83 -10.66 -9.64
CA PRO A 321 -29.17 -11.98 -9.17
C PRO A 321 -28.05 -13.02 -9.36
N GLY A 322 -27.75 -13.77 -8.31
CA GLY A 322 -26.67 -14.77 -8.27
C GLY A 322 -25.28 -14.19 -8.04
N TRP A 323 -25.16 -12.88 -7.82
CA TRP A 323 -23.92 -12.22 -7.40
C TRP A 323 -23.77 -12.22 -5.89
N GLN A 324 -22.56 -12.15 -5.41
CA GLN A 324 -22.27 -12.05 -3.99
C GLN A 324 -22.94 -10.82 -3.39
N ALA A 325 -23.57 -10.95 -2.25
CA ALA A 325 -24.29 -9.85 -1.60
C ALA A 325 -23.32 -8.97 -0.81
N ASP A 326 -22.34 -8.38 -1.50
CA ASP A 326 -21.44 -7.35 -1.03
C ASP A 326 -22.01 -6.01 -1.46
N LEU A 327 -22.54 -5.27 -0.50
CA LEU A 327 -23.35 -4.09 -0.75
C LEU A 327 -22.99 -2.97 0.22
N VAL A 328 -23.03 -1.74 -0.28
CA VAL A 328 -22.97 -0.52 0.55
C VAL A 328 -24.26 0.24 0.37
N VAL A 329 -24.82 0.72 1.47
CA VAL A 329 -25.98 1.63 1.46
C VAL A 329 -25.48 3.03 1.73
N PHE A 330 -25.66 3.95 0.77
CA PHE A 330 -25.40 5.38 0.91
C PHE A 330 -26.71 6.16 0.99
N ASP A 331 -26.75 7.19 1.83
CA ASP A 331 -27.89 8.11 1.89
C ASP A 331 -28.02 8.97 0.63
N ASN A 332 -26.88 9.38 0.08
CA ASN A 332 -26.79 10.12 -1.18
C ASN A 332 -25.44 9.84 -1.89
N LEU A 333 -25.38 10.17 -3.17
CA LEU A 333 -24.19 9.95 -4.00
C LEU A 333 -23.21 11.15 -4.05
N GLN A 334 -23.43 12.19 -3.24
CA GLN A 334 -22.52 13.33 -3.12
C GLN A 334 -21.56 13.16 -1.95
N SER A 335 -22.07 12.88 -0.75
CA SER A 335 -21.22 12.66 0.43
C SER A 335 -20.68 11.23 0.52
N LEU A 336 -21.37 10.26 -0.08
CA LEU A 336 -21.02 8.85 -0.05
C LEU A 336 -20.72 8.34 1.37
N THR A 337 -21.56 8.76 2.34
CA THR A 337 -21.42 8.30 3.73
C THR A 337 -22.12 6.95 3.88
N PRO A 338 -21.39 5.87 4.21
CA PRO A 338 -22.00 4.55 4.38
C PRO A 338 -22.95 4.52 5.58
N GLN A 339 -24.17 4.04 5.38
CA GLN A 339 -25.15 3.78 6.43
C GLN A 339 -25.14 2.32 6.85
N ALA A 340 -24.83 1.43 5.92
CA ALA A 340 -24.66 0.00 6.17
C ALA A 340 -23.71 -0.61 5.15
N VAL A 341 -22.95 -1.59 5.57
CA VAL A 341 -22.03 -2.35 4.73
C VAL A 341 -22.32 -3.84 4.93
N PHE A 342 -22.55 -4.55 3.84
CA PHE A 342 -22.83 -5.96 3.85
C PHE A 342 -21.74 -6.72 3.11
N HIS A 343 -21.25 -7.79 3.71
CA HIS A 343 -20.42 -8.80 3.07
C HIS A 343 -21.15 -10.14 3.08
N LYS A 344 -21.36 -10.71 1.91
CA LYS A 344 -22.16 -11.95 1.75
C LYS A 344 -23.49 -11.87 2.52
N GLY A 345 -24.16 -10.72 2.44
CA GLY A 345 -25.44 -10.48 3.11
C GLY A 345 -25.36 -10.30 4.64
N VAL A 346 -24.20 -10.36 5.25
CA VAL A 346 -24.01 -10.13 6.68
C VAL A 346 -23.59 -8.68 6.91
N ASP A 347 -24.09 -8.03 7.98
CA ASP A 347 -23.63 -6.72 8.42
C ASP A 347 -22.14 -6.80 8.79
N ALA A 348 -21.30 -6.27 7.91
CA ALA A 348 -19.85 -6.45 7.98
C ALA A 348 -19.23 -5.73 9.18
N LEU A 349 -19.77 -4.55 9.54
CA LEU A 349 -19.24 -3.79 10.68
C LEU A 349 -19.48 -4.52 12.01
N LYS A 350 -20.70 -5.08 12.20
CA LYS A 350 -21.01 -5.89 13.39
C LYS A 350 -20.27 -7.22 13.41
N ALA A 351 -19.99 -7.81 12.26
CA ALA A 351 -19.19 -9.02 12.19
C ALA A 351 -17.73 -8.73 12.57
N CYS A 352 -17.19 -7.59 12.11
CA CYS A 352 -15.84 -7.14 12.41
C CYS A 352 -15.58 -6.95 13.91
N GLU A 353 -16.56 -6.43 14.68
CA GLU A 353 -16.44 -6.25 16.15
C GLU A 353 -16.14 -7.55 16.92
N LYS A 354 -16.38 -8.71 16.31
CA LYS A 354 -16.16 -10.03 16.92
C LYS A 354 -14.82 -10.66 16.56
N ILE A 355 -14.08 -10.03 15.67
CA ILE A 355 -12.77 -10.54 15.23
C ILE A 355 -11.72 -10.22 16.30
N THR A 356 -10.93 -11.23 16.62
CA THR A 356 -9.74 -11.05 17.46
C THR A 356 -8.52 -11.14 16.56
N PRO A 357 -7.59 -10.17 16.64
CA PRO A 357 -6.38 -10.20 15.83
C PRO A 357 -5.59 -11.51 15.99
N VAL A 358 -5.06 -12.00 14.87
CA VAL A 358 -4.18 -13.18 14.86
C VAL A 358 -2.92 -12.87 15.65
N THR A 359 -2.53 -13.79 16.53
CA THR A 359 -1.27 -13.67 17.25
C THR A 359 -0.12 -14.06 16.32
N PRO A 360 0.77 -13.13 15.94
CA PRO A 360 1.88 -13.44 15.06
C PRO A 360 2.83 -14.43 15.74
N ASN A 361 3.41 -15.33 14.97
CA ASN A 361 4.39 -16.25 15.51
C ASN A 361 5.69 -15.51 15.93
N ALA A 362 6.53 -16.16 16.76
CA ALA A 362 7.73 -15.53 17.32
C ALA A 362 8.75 -15.08 16.25
N SER A 363 8.75 -15.70 15.05
CA SER A 363 9.68 -15.30 13.98
C SER A 363 9.34 -13.93 13.38
N LEU A 364 8.06 -13.56 13.42
CA LEU A 364 7.59 -12.25 12.95
C LEU A 364 7.82 -11.14 14.01
N GLN A 365 7.99 -11.49 15.27
CA GLN A 365 8.20 -10.54 16.38
C GLN A 365 9.69 -10.25 16.67
N GLY A 366 10.60 -11.10 16.23
CA GLY A 366 12.04 -10.99 16.50
C GLY A 366 12.85 -10.73 15.23
N SER A 367 12.46 -9.77 14.40
CA SER A 367 13.05 -9.55 13.07
C SER A 367 14.20 -8.52 13.03
N VAL A 368 14.50 -7.82 14.14
CA VAL A 368 15.54 -6.78 14.16
C VAL A 368 16.80 -7.35 14.82
N LYS A 369 17.74 -7.81 13.99
CA LYS A 369 18.95 -8.57 14.40
C LYS A 369 20.22 -8.03 13.74
N PRO A 370 20.55 -6.73 13.82
CA PRO A 370 21.79 -6.23 13.25
C PRO A 370 23.00 -6.86 13.96
N ALA A 371 24.15 -6.87 13.31
CA ALA A 371 25.40 -7.14 14.00
C ALA A 371 25.67 -6.11 15.09
N ALA A 372 26.63 -6.38 15.97
CA ALA A 372 27.01 -5.43 17.02
C ALA A 372 27.53 -4.13 16.40
N PHE A 373 27.06 -3.00 16.90
CA PHE A 373 27.45 -1.65 16.49
C PHE A 373 27.62 -0.71 17.68
N SER A 374 28.30 0.40 17.47
CA SER A 374 28.55 1.44 18.48
C SER A 374 28.48 2.82 17.83
N ALA A 375 28.73 3.89 18.60
CA ALA A 375 28.84 5.23 18.03
C ALA A 375 29.94 5.31 16.96
N ASP A 376 31.04 4.55 17.11
CA ASP A 376 32.13 4.50 16.13
C ASP A 376 31.66 4.04 14.73
N THR A 377 30.59 3.27 14.65
CA THR A 377 29.98 2.87 13.37
C THR A 377 29.54 4.08 12.54
N PHE A 378 29.16 5.17 13.19
CA PHE A 378 28.66 6.41 12.59
C PHE A 378 29.70 7.55 12.63
N ALA A 379 30.94 7.27 13.01
CA ALA A 379 31.95 8.29 13.29
C ALA A 379 32.34 9.11 12.06
N LEU A 380 32.61 10.39 12.27
CA LEU A 380 33.07 11.30 11.23
C LEU A 380 34.44 10.91 10.65
N SER A 381 35.23 10.12 11.37
CA SER A 381 36.50 9.58 10.89
C SER A 381 36.39 8.68 9.64
N HIS A 382 35.18 8.29 9.26
CA HIS A 382 34.94 7.60 7.98
C HIS A 382 35.01 8.54 6.77
N PHE A 383 35.00 9.86 7.00
CA PHE A 383 35.09 10.89 5.96
C PHE A 383 36.46 11.54 5.98
N ALA A 384 37.28 11.28 4.97
CA ALA A 384 38.63 11.90 4.85
C ALA A 384 38.52 13.38 4.46
N ASP A 385 39.33 14.23 5.09
CA ASP A 385 39.26 15.69 4.94
C ASP A 385 39.49 16.19 3.50
N ASP A 386 40.34 15.49 2.73
CA ASP A 386 40.77 15.87 1.39
C ASP A 386 39.86 15.33 0.27
N ARG A 387 38.78 14.62 0.64
CA ARG A 387 37.86 13.98 -0.30
C ARG A 387 36.54 14.73 -0.36
N GLU A 388 35.93 14.77 -1.56
CA GLU A 388 34.59 15.24 -1.78
C GLU A 388 33.60 14.07 -1.63
N TYR A 389 32.48 14.30 -0.90
CA TYR A 389 31.44 13.32 -0.64
C TYR A 389 30.08 13.74 -1.22
N PRO A 390 29.31 12.79 -1.77
CA PRO A 390 27.96 13.07 -2.21
C PRO A 390 27.03 13.29 -1.02
N VAL A 391 26.07 14.18 -1.20
CA VAL A 391 25.03 14.50 -0.21
C VAL A 391 23.67 14.30 -0.86
N ILE A 392 22.84 13.46 -0.25
CA ILE A 392 21.42 13.35 -0.61
C ILE A 392 20.74 14.66 -0.21
N THR A 393 20.09 15.34 -1.14
CA THR A 393 19.34 16.56 -0.84
C THR A 393 17.85 16.30 -0.98
N MET A 394 17.14 16.32 0.15
CA MET A 394 15.69 16.17 0.21
C MET A 394 15.01 17.45 -0.26
N LEU A 395 13.85 17.28 -0.89
CA LEU A 395 12.95 18.34 -1.32
C LEU A 395 11.64 18.21 -0.57
N PRO A 396 11.17 19.23 0.16
CA PRO A 396 9.90 19.14 0.89
C PRO A 396 8.71 18.81 -0.04
N GLY A 397 7.91 17.84 0.35
CA GLY A 397 6.74 17.39 -0.42
C GLY A 397 7.06 16.46 -1.59
N GLU A 398 8.33 16.08 -1.80
CA GLU A 398 8.76 15.24 -2.92
C GLU A 398 9.42 13.94 -2.42
N ILE A 399 9.22 12.85 -3.14
CA ILE A 399 9.95 11.59 -2.92
C ILE A 399 11.29 11.55 -3.67
N PHE A 400 11.46 12.41 -4.69
CA PHE A 400 12.71 12.55 -5.42
C PHE A 400 13.75 13.30 -4.61
N THR A 401 15.03 13.05 -4.87
CA THR A 401 16.15 13.78 -4.25
C THR A 401 16.99 14.46 -5.30
N GLU A 402 17.74 15.48 -4.88
CA GLU A 402 18.81 16.07 -5.68
C GLU A 402 20.18 15.62 -5.17
N LYS A 403 21.20 15.78 -6.03
CA LYS A 403 22.59 15.50 -5.70
C LYS A 403 23.32 16.80 -5.38
N SER A 404 24.00 16.84 -4.24
CA SER A 404 24.98 17.87 -3.94
C SER A 404 26.27 17.24 -3.41
N THR A 405 27.31 18.03 -3.16
CA THR A 405 28.57 17.52 -2.64
C THR A 405 29.06 18.39 -1.50
N ILE A 406 29.98 17.84 -0.70
CA ILE A 406 30.69 18.54 0.39
C ILE A 406 32.10 17.98 0.54
N MET A 407 33.08 18.84 0.85
CA MET A 407 34.42 18.38 1.21
C MET A 407 34.46 17.81 2.62
N GLY A 408 35.18 16.71 2.83
CA GLY A 408 35.27 16.04 4.13
C GLY A 408 35.65 16.98 5.30
N LYS A 409 36.62 17.87 5.10
CA LYS A 409 37.02 18.89 6.09
C LYS A 409 35.89 19.84 6.51
N ASP A 410 34.85 20.00 5.71
CA ASP A 410 33.76 20.95 5.96
C ASP A 410 32.54 20.26 6.63
N ILE A 411 32.52 18.91 6.69
CA ILE A 411 31.39 18.12 7.20
C ILE A 411 31.06 18.46 8.66
N ALA A 412 32.07 18.47 9.53
CA ALA A 412 31.89 18.78 10.97
C ALA A 412 31.22 20.15 11.18
N SER A 413 31.70 21.18 10.46
CA SER A 413 31.11 22.52 10.54
C SER A 413 29.71 22.59 9.96
N ALA A 414 29.41 21.81 8.91
CA ALA A 414 28.08 21.76 8.31
C ALA A 414 27.08 21.04 9.23
N LEU A 415 27.47 19.97 9.93
CA LEU A 415 26.68 19.32 10.97
C LEU A 415 26.35 20.26 12.12
N GLU A 416 27.33 20.98 12.66
CA GLU A 416 27.14 21.97 13.74
C GLU A 416 26.15 23.08 13.35
N LYS A 417 26.12 23.47 12.08
CA LYS A 417 25.18 24.46 11.53
C LYS A 417 23.81 23.89 11.20
N GLY A 418 23.65 22.56 11.22
CA GLY A 418 22.43 21.89 10.79
C GLY A 418 22.19 21.92 9.26
N ASP A 419 23.22 22.21 8.45
CA ASP A 419 23.16 22.20 6.99
C ASP A 419 23.09 20.77 6.43
N VAL A 420 23.84 19.86 7.07
CA VAL A 420 23.79 18.41 6.75
C VAL A 420 23.58 17.58 8.01
N HIS A 421 23.17 16.35 7.82
CA HIS A 421 23.01 15.33 8.86
C HIS A 421 23.75 14.07 8.45
N LEU A 422 24.21 13.27 9.42
CA LEU A 422 24.62 11.90 9.18
C LEU A 422 23.40 11.04 8.90
N ILE A 423 23.48 10.16 7.90
CA ILE A 423 22.45 9.14 7.63
C ILE A 423 23.14 7.78 7.50
N ALA A 424 22.54 6.75 8.07
CA ALA A 424 23.05 5.38 7.93
C ALA A 424 21.91 4.38 7.75
N VAL A 425 22.22 3.32 7.01
CA VAL A 425 21.35 2.13 6.86
C VAL A 425 22.10 0.92 7.36
N LEU A 426 21.60 0.29 8.41
CA LEU A 426 22.18 -0.91 9.03
C LEU A 426 21.41 -2.14 8.56
N GLU A 427 22.12 -3.13 8.02
CA GLU A 427 21.51 -4.43 7.77
C GLU A 427 21.00 -5.04 9.09
N ARG A 428 19.71 -5.41 9.13
CA ARG A 428 19.04 -5.87 10.35
C ARG A 428 18.49 -7.29 10.33
N HIS A 429 18.65 -7.99 9.22
CA HIS A 429 17.99 -9.28 8.99
C HIS A 429 18.90 -10.46 9.33
N HIS A 430 20.18 -10.40 8.92
CA HIS A 430 21.14 -11.50 8.97
C HIS A 430 22.34 -11.24 9.87
N GLY A 431 22.47 -10.02 10.41
CA GLY A 431 23.60 -9.65 11.26
C GLY A 431 24.92 -9.66 10.50
N THR A 432 24.93 -9.24 9.24
CA THR A 432 26.12 -9.22 8.38
C THR A 432 27.16 -8.19 8.81
N GLY A 433 26.70 -7.14 9.51
CA GLY A 433 27.52 -6.00 9.86
C GLY A 433 27.64 -4.95 8.74
N ASN A 434 26.90 -5.10 7.65
CA ASN A 434 26.85 -4.10 6.60
C ASN A 434 26.19 -2.82 7.11
N VAL A 435 26.82 -1.69 6.85
CA VAL A 435 26.33 -0.36 7.17
C VAL A 435 26.67 0.58 6.02
N GLY A 436 25.67 1.10 5.34
CA GLY A 436 25.83 2.24 4.47
C GLY A 436 25.84 3.52 5.32
N LEU A 437 26.87 4.35 5.17
CA LEU A 437 26.99 5.64 5.84
C LEU A 437 27.07 6.75 4.79
N GLY A 438 26.35 7.84 5.00
CA GLY A 438 26.26 8.96 4.08
C GLY A 438 25.87 10.26 4.76
N LEU A 439 25.57 11.25 3.91
CA LEU A 439 25.19 12.60 4.31
C LEU A 439 23.86 12.99 3.66
N LEU A 440 23.02 13.67 4.43
CA LEU A 440 21.69 14.12 4.02
C LEU A 440 21.51 15.60 4.35
N ARG A 441 20.96 16.36 3.40
CA ARG A 441 20.60 17.78 3.51
C ARG A 441 19.10 17.98 3.38
N GLY A 442 18.56 19.01 4.04
CA GLY A 442 17.17 19.41 3.89
C GLY A 442 16.21 18.69 4.84
N TYR A 443 16.69 18.01 5.88
CA TYR A 443 15.82 17.36 6.88
C TYR A 443 15.47 18.30 8.05
N GLY A 444 16.42 19.10 8.54
CA GLY A 444 16.22 20.19 9.49
C GLY A 444 16.29 19.84 10.96
N LEU A 445 16.56 18.58 11.35
CA LEU A 445 16.71 18.18 12.75
C LEU A 445 17.82 19.00 13.44
N LYS A 446 17.52 19.61 14.59
CA LYS A 446 18.46 20.50 15.29
C LYS A 446 19.35 19.79 16.30
N ASP A 447 18.85 18.73 16.93
CA ASP A 447 19.56 17.99 17.98
C ASP A 447 18.99 16.57 18.10
N GLY A 448 19.87 15.57 18.21
CA GLY A 448 19.50 14.19 18.42
C GLY A 448 19.47 13.33 17.16
N ALA A 449 18.53 12.39 17.09
CA ALA A 449 18.39 11.44 15.99
C ALA A 449 16.95 10.99 15.80
N VAL A 450 16.62 10.59 14.55
CA VAL A 450 15.40 9.88 14.16
C VAL A 450 15.79 8.56 13.53
N ALA A 451 15.11 7.47 13.89
CA ALA A 451 15.34 6.17 13.27
C ALA A 451 14.05 5.42 13.02
N THR A 452 14.06 4.57 11.99
CA THR A 452 12.93 3.72 11.63
C THR A 452 13.40 2.37 11.07
N THR A 453 12.56 1.34 11.23
CA THR A 453 12.69 0.05 10.53
C THR A 453 11.73 -0.08 9.34
N VAL A 454 10.91 0.93 9.08
CA VAL A 454 10.14 1.06 7.84
C VAL A 454 11.03 1.81 6.85
N ALA A 455 11.64 1.09 5.91
CA ALA A 455 12.61 1.61 4.94
C ALA A 455 12.52 0.81 3.64
N HIS A 456 11.75 1.33 2.69
CA HIS A 456 11.40 0.66 1.44
C HIS A 456 12.61 0.21 0.61
N ASP A 457 12.58 -1.01 0.02
CA ASP A 457 11.58 -2.09 0.27
C ASP A 457 12.18 -3.17 1.19
N SER A 458 13.50 -3.16 1.38
CA SER A 458 14.21 -4.18 2.17
C SER A 458 14.01 -4.03 3.67
N HIS A 459 13.53 -2.88 4.13
CA HIS A 459 13.25 -2.55 5.53
C HIS A 459 14.44 -2.76 6.47
N ASN A 460 15.61 -2.36 6.03
CA ASN A 460 16.78 -2.23 6.90
C ASN A 460 16.57 -1.09 7.90
N LEU A 461 17.35 -1.06 9.00
CA LEU A 461 17.26 0.00 9.99
C LEU A 461 17.93 1.25 9.44
N ILE A 462 17.15 2.30 9.21
CA ILE A 462 17.66 3.61 8.78
C ILE A 462 17.66 4.59 9.96
N VAL A 463 18.75 5.36 10.08
CA VAL A 463 18.91 6.36 11.13
C VAL A 463 19.56 7.63 10.57
N ILE A 464 19.01 8.77 10.97
CA ILE A 464 19.55 10.10 10.71
C ILE A 464 19.85 10.78 12.04
N GLY A 465 20.94 11.55 12.13
CA GLY A 465 21.26 12.24 13.37
C GLY A 465 22.25 13.37 13.21
N THR A 466 22.36 14.17 14.28
CA THR A 466 23.29 15.28 14.41
C THR A 466 24.62 14.84 15.02
N SER A 467 24.68 13.65 15.62
CA SER A 467 25.91 13.06 16.17
C SER A 467 25.90 11.54 16.13
N PRO A 468 27.06 10.88 16.08
CA PRO A 468 27.21 9.43 16.19
C PRO A 468 26.58 8.84 17.45
N GLU A 469 26.67 9.52 18.57
CA GLU A 469 26.13 9.09 19.87
C GLU A 469 24.60 9.04 19.83
N ALA A 470 23.97 10.08 19.30
CA ALA A 470 22.50 10.13 19.15
C ALA A 470 22.00 9.01 18.21
N MET A 471 22.68 8.80 17.08
CA MET A 471 22.34 7.73 16.13
C MET A 471 22.46 6.34 16.77
N ASN A 472 23.52 6.13 17.56
CA ASN A 472 23.71 4.86 18.28
C ASN A 472 22.60 4.62 19.31
N VAL A 473 22.13 5.64 20.03
CA VAL A 473 21.00 5.54 20.96
C VAL A 473 19.72 5.18 20.21
N ALA A 474 19.41 5.91 19.12
CA ALA A 474 18.20 5.66 18.34
C ALA A 474 18.17 4.25 17.72
N ALA A 475 19.29 3.80 17.12
CA ALA A 475 19.37 2.47 16.55
C ALA A 475 19.25 1.36 17.62
N LYS A 476 19.85 1.52 18.80
CA LYS A 476 19.73 0.57 19.92
C LYS A 476 18.32 0.51 20.48
N GLU A 477 17.61 1.64 20.52
CA GLU A 477 16.21 1.66 20.95
C GLU A 477 15.34 0.83 20.02
N LEU A 478 15.51 0.95 18.69
CA LEU A 478 14.76 0.12 17.74
C LEU A 478 15.09 -1.39 17.84
N VAL A 479 16.35 -1.73 18.14
CA VAL A 479 16.72 -3.12 18.44
C VAL A 479 16.01 -3.60 19.71
N ARG A 480 15.95 -2.76 20.75
CA ARG A 480 15.30 -3.10 22.03
C ARG A 480 13.81 -3.38 21.88
N VAL A 481 13.09 -2.55 21.09
CA VAL A 481 11.64 -2.67 20.89
C VAL A 481 11.28 -3.58 19.71
N GLN A 482 12.27 -4.10 18.98
CA GLN A 482 12.10 -4.95 17.79
C GLN A 482 11.46 -4.22 16.61
N GLY A 483 11.80 -2.94 16.42
CA GLY A 483 11.42 -2.13 15.27
C GLY A 483 10.36 -1.08 15.58
N GLY A 484 10.19 -0.18 14.63
CA GLY A 484 9.25 0.93 14.72
C GLY A 484 9.90 2.27 14.41
N TYR A 485 9.38 3.32 15.04
CA TYR A 485 9.87 4.69 14.96
C TYR A 485 10.45 5.13 16.30
N THR A 486 11.56 5.85 16.29
CA THR A 486 12.10 6.45 17.52
C THR A 486 12.66 7.83 17.27
N LEU A 487 12.51 8.68 18.27
CA LEU A 487 13.00 10.05 18.33
C LEU A 487 13.89 10.21 19.55
N VAL A 488 15.08 10.74 19.33
CA VAL A 488 16.10 11.01 20.36
C VAL A 488 16.44 12.49 20.37
N LYS A 489 16.60 13.08 21.56
CA LYS A 489 17.13 14.43 21.75
C LYS A 489 18.44 14.37 22.53
N GLY A 490 19.51 14.96 21.99
CA GLY A 490 20.84 14.69 22.51
C GLY A 490 21.12 13.19 22.46
N THR A 491 21.21 12.55 23.63
CA THR A 491 21.35 11.08 23.78
C THR A 491 20.20 10.46 24.60
N GLU A 492 19.09 11.16 24.75
CA GLU A 492 17.91 10.68 25.49
C GLU A 492 16.77 10.33 24.53
N VAL A 493 16.19 9.15 24.70
CA VAL A 493 14.99 8.74 23.95
C VAL A 493 13.81 9.61 24.38
N VAL A 494 13.25 10.35 23.44
CA VAL A 494 12.09 11.24 23.66
C VAL A 494 10.78 10.49 23.50
N ASP A 495 10.73 9.66 22.45
CA ASP A 495 9.54 8.87 22.11
C ASP A 495 9.91 7.67 21.25
N THR A 496 9.09 6.61 21.36
CA THR A 496 9.22 5.40 20.54
C THR A 496 7.86 4.80 20.26
N LEU A 497 7.54 4.60 18.98
CA LEU A 497 6.40 3.83 18.51
C LEU A 497 6.86 2.43 18.12
N PRO A 498 6.60 1.38 18.90
CA PRO A 498 6.96 0.03 18.53
C PRO A 498 6.09 -0.51 17.40
N LEU A 499 6.73 -1.07 16.36
CA LEU A 499 6.12 -1.83 15.29
C LEU A 499 6.66 -3.26 15.35
N ASN A 500 6.19 -4.02 16.34
CA ASN A 500 6.79 -5.29 16.75
C ASN A 500 6.49 -6.48 15.81
N ILE A 501 5.66 -6.30 14.79
CA ILE A 501 5.42 -7.32 13.77
C ILE A 501 6.28 -6.98 12.57
N CYS A 502 7.34 -7.72 12.39
CA CYS A 502 8.37 -7.54 11.35
C CYS A 502 9.08 -6.16 11.38
N GLY A 503 8.91 -5.37 12.44
CA GLY A 503 9.36 -3.96 12.47
C GLY A 503 8.54 -3.05 11.56
N LEU A 504 7.35 -3.47 11.13
CA LEU A 504 6.49 -2.79 10.16
C LEU A 504 5.12 -2.45 10.70
N MET A 505 4.52 -3.32 11.51
CA MET A 505 3.13 -3.20 11.93
C MET A 505 2.97 -3.31 13.45
N SER A 506 1.92 -2.66 13.96
CA SER A 506 1.47 -2.71 15.34
C SER A 506 0.11 -3.37 15.44
N SER A 507 -0.10 -4.19 16.49
CA SER A 507 -1.41 -4.73 16.85
C SER A 507 -2.20 -3.81 17.78
N ALA A 508 -1.70 -2.62 18.09
CA ALA A 508 -2.44 -1.62 18.85
C ALA A 508 -3.74 -1.23 18.14
N PRO A 509 -4.81 -0.89 18.89
CA PRO A 509 -6.03 -0.37 18.30
C PRO A 509 -5.77 0.81 17.36
N ALA A 510 -6.51 0.90 16.26
CA ALA A 510 -6.28 1.91 15.22
C ALA A 510 -6.22 3.34 15.76
N GLU A 511 -7.08 3.69 16.72
CA GLU A 511 -7.11 5.03 17.33
C GLU A 511 -5.86 5.35 18.16
N GLU A 512 -5.37 4.37 18.89
CA GLU A 512 -4.13 4.48 19.67
C GLU A 512 -2.93 4.62 18.74
N LEU A 513 -2.87 3.81 17.68
CA LEU A 513 -1.79 3.86 16.69
C LEU A 513 -1.77 5.21 15.96
N ILE A 514 -2.91 5.71 15.50
CA ILE A 514 -3.02 7.03 14.86
C ILE A 514 -2.54 8.13 15.82
N GLY A 515 -3.03 8.13 17.07
CA GLY A 515 -2.62 9.12 18.06
C GLY A 515 -1.11 9.10 18.32
N SER A 516 -0.51 7.91 18.40
CA SER A 516 0.93 7.75 18.62
C SER A 516 1.76 8.20 17.41
N LEU A 517 1.30 7.95 16.18
CA LEU A 517 1.93 8.44 14.95
C LEU A 517 1.92 9.97 14.88
N ASP A 518 0.77 10.58 15.14
CA ASP A 518 0.63 12.04 15.15
C ASP A 518 1.51 12.68 16.24
N GLU A 519 1.56 12.08 17.43
CA GLU A 519 2.33 12.59 18.56
C GLU A 519 3.84 12.55 18.30
N ILE A 520 4.37 11.42 17.82
CA ILE A 520 5.82 11.29 17.55
C ILE A 520 6.25 12.18 16.38
N ALA A 521 5.41 12.33 15.34
CA ALA A 521 5.67 13.25 14.24
C ALA A 521 5.69 14.71 14.70
N ALA A 522 4.72 15.14 15.53
CA ALA A 522 4.69 16.48 16.09
C ALA A 522 5.91 16.78 16.95
N LYS A 523 6.38 15.81 17.76
CA LYS A 523 7.63 15.95 18.54
C LYS A 523 8.85 16.10 17.66
N ALA A 524 8.93 15.37 16.54
CA ALA A 524 10.04 15.48 15.59
C ALA A 524 10.07 16.85 14.90
N HIS A 525 8.91 17.39 14.49
CA HIS A 525 8.81 18.77 13.98
C HIS A 525 9.21 19.81 15.05
N ALA A 526 8.81 19.60 16.30
CA ALA A 526 9.25 20.47 17.41
C ALA A 526 10.78 20.44 17.63
N GLN A 527 11.47 19.35 17.26
CA GLN A 527 12.93 19.25 17.26
C GLN A 527 13.56 19.81 15.98
N GLY A 528 12.78 20.31 15.02
CA GLY A 528 13.26 21.07 13.87
C GLY A 528 13.12 20.38 12.52
N VAL A 529 12.59 19.16 12.45
CA VAL A 529 12.25 18.54 11.14
C VAL A 529 11.35 19.50 10.38
N LEU A 530 11.70 19.76 9.11
CA LEU A 530 11.08 20.81 8.31
C LEU A 530 9.61 20.50 8.02
N ASP A 531 8.79 21.55 7.95
CA ASP A 531 7.42 21.44 7.45
C ASP A 531 7.42 20.89 6.00
N GLY A 532 6.48 20.01 5.70
CA GLY A 532 6.38 19.33 4.41
C GLY A 532 7.30 18.10 4.27
N ILE A 533 8.01 17.72 5.32
CA ILE A 533 8.75 16.45 5.42
C ILE A 533 8.10 15.61 6.50
N ASP A 534 7.56 14.44 6.15
CA ASP A 534 7.20 13.46 7.17
C ASP A 534 8.50 12.92 7.81
N PRO A 535 8.65 12.97 9.14
CA PRO A 535 9.91 12.63 9.80
C PRO A 535 10.39 11.19 9.57
N PHE A 536 9.50 10.26 9.34
CA PHE A 536 9.79 8.83 9.24
C PHE A 536 9.62 8.30 7.81
N ILE A 537 8.49 8.57 7.17
CA ILE A 537 8.20 8.07 5.81
C ILE A 537 9.16 8.68 4.79
N SER A 538 9.51 9.97 4.92
CA SER A 538 10.50 10.56 4.02
C SER A 538 11.88 9.89 4.12
N LEU A 539 12.28 9.41 5.32
CA LEU A 539 13.49 8.61 5.50
C LEU A 539 13.38 7.22 4.85
N SER A 540 12.21 6.61 4.93
CA SER A 540 11.95 5.30 4.32
C SER A 540 12.34 5.27 2.84
N PHE A 541 11.93 6.29 2.09
CA PHE A 541 12.26 6.41 0.66
C PHE A 541 13.73 6.73 0.38
N MET A 542 14.52 7.19 1.35
CA MET A 542 15.96 7.40 1.15
C MET A 542 16.71 6.07 0.92
N ALA A 543 16.15 4.96 1.37
CA ALA A 543 16.72 3.63 1.19
C ALA A 543 16.30 2.92 -0.12
N LEU A 544 15.35 3.46 -0.89
CA LEU A 544 14.77 2.81 -2.06
C LEU A 544 15.57 3.08 -3.34
N PRO A 545 16.38 2.12 -3.85
CA PRO A 545 17.35 2.37 -4.93
C PRO A 545 16.73 2.45 -6.33
N VAL A 546 15.41 2.49 -6.45
CA VAL A 546 14.69 2.63 -7.73
C VAL A 546 14.12 4.04 -7.95
N ILE A 547 14.15 4.92 -6.92
CA ILE A 547 13.69 6.31 -7.05
C ILE A 547 14.87 7.27 -7.29
N PRO A 548 14.84 8.19 -8.29
CA PRO A 548 15.90 9.17 -8.54
C PRO A 548 16.11 10.17 -7.37
N LYS A 549 17.35 10.74 -7.17
CA LYS A 549 18.57 10.49 -7.97
C LYS A 549 19.63 9.78 -7.13
N LEU A 550 19.73 10.10 -5.83
CA LEU A 550 20.74 9.58 -4.92
C LEU A 550 20.06 8.90 -3.73
N ARG A 551 20.47 7.67 -3.43
CA ARG A 551 19.91 6.85 -2.35
C ARG A 551 21.01 6.23 -1.50
N ILE A 552 20.64 5.61 -0.40
CA ILE A 552 21.55 4.90 0.48
C ILE A 552 20.95 3.55 0.88
N THR A 553 21.69 2.47 0.66
CA THR A 553 21.32 1.13 1.14
C THR A 553 22.30 0.70 2.23
N ASP A 554 22.11 -0.46 2.83
CA ASP A 554 23.09 -1.06 3.75
C ASP A 554 24.45 -1.35 3.09
N MET A 555 24.52 -1.34 1.76
CA MET A 555 25.73 -1.53 0.97
C MET A 555 26.44 -0.20 0.61
N GLY A 556 25.83 0.97 0.89
CA GLY A 556 26.43 2.29 0.67
C GLY A 556 25.58 3.26 -0.14
N MET A 557 26.19 4.39 -0.52
CA MET A 557 25.56 5.43 -1.33
C MET A 557 25.38 4.97 -2.77
N PHE A 558 24.16 5.09 -3.30
CA PHE A 558 23.79 4.56 -4.62
C PHE A 558 23.29 5.66 -5.56
N ASP A 559 23.87 5.72 -6.74
CA ASP A 559 23.46 6.60 -7.85
C ASP A 559 22.44 5.86 -8.72
N THR A 560 21.18 6.24 -8.61
CA THR A 560 20.09 5.55 -9.32
C THR A 560 20.08 5.84 -10.83
N GLU A 561 20.65 6.97 -11.27
CA GLU A 561 20.75 7.31 -12.70
C GLU A 561 21.83 6.51 -13.41
N LYS A 562 22.93 6.20 -12.70
CA LYS A 562 24.01 5.33 -13.21
C LYS A 562 23.82 3.87 -12.86
N PHE A 563 22.93 3.59 -11.94
CA PHE A 563 22.64 2.26 -11.40
C PHE A 563 23.87 1.57 -10.80
N GLU A 564 24.67 2.34 -10.03
CA GLU A 564 25.93 1.88 -9.40
C GLU A 564 26.19 2.55 -8.04
N PHE A 565 27.00 1.89 -7.21
CA PHE A 565 27.46 2.49 -5.96
C PHE A 565 28.47 3.59 -6.23
N ILE A 566 28.40 4.67 -5.44
CA ILE A 566 29.40 5.73 -5.44
C ILE A 566 30.61 5.26 -4.64
N LYS A 567 31.78 5.26 -5.27
CA LYS A 567 33.07 4.81 -4.69
C LYS A 567 33.69 5.83 -3.80
#